data_05c0dbc4306211dd7a5ce8ac45c60cfe
#
_entry.id   05c0dbc4306211dd7a5ce8ac45c60cfe
#
_cell.length_a   1.000
_cell.length_b   1.000
_cell.length_c   1.000
_cell.angle_alpha   90.00
_cell.angle_beta   90.00
_cell.angle_gamma   90.00
#
_symmetry.space_group_name_H-M   'P 1'
#
loop_
_entity.id
_entity.type
_entity.pdbx_description
1 polymer ?
#
loop_
_entity_poly.entity_id
_entity_poly.type
_entity_poly.pdbx_seq_one_letter_code
_entity_poly.pdbx_strand_id
1 'polypeptide(L)'
;MNAYQYAMRMESEAERFYRDLANGISDNSIKNLFNMLADEEVKHFKIFENMATSSDLPDISNLDIKAKVKEIFTDIKNCNRRYSFTDEQVAFYEKAAKIEDDAASFYREKAEEMSDPIQKEAFLLIAKEEEKHKILLENLAHFVAAPDSWLESAEFYSLTKDN
;
A
#
# COMPACT_ATOMS: atom_id res chain seq x y z
N MET A 1 8.90 5.29 23.56
CA MET A 1 7.98 5.43 22.43
C MET A 1 6.88 4.40 22.58
N ASN A 2 5.61 4.82 22.59
CA ASN A 2 4.48 3.89 22.66
C ASN A 2 4.14 3.33 21.27
N ALA A 3 3.22 2.35 21.21
CA ALA A 3 2.84 1.68 19.96
C ALA A 3 2.32 2.64 18.89
N TYR A 4 1.53 3.66 19.27
CA TYR A 4 1.00 4.65 18.34
C TYR A 4 2.07 5.56 17.78
N GLN A 5 3.00 6.01 18.61
CA GLN A 5 4.14 6.83 18.14
C GLN A 5 5.03 6.06 17.17
N TYR A 6 5.25 4.78 17.44
CA TYR A 6 6.02 3.92 16.56
C TYR A 6 5.29 3.70 15.23
N ALA A 7 3.97 3.42 15.29
CA ALA A 7 3.14 3.27 14.10
C ALA A 7 3.15 4.54 13.24
N MET A 8 2.91 5.71 13.85
CA MET A 8 2.94 6.99 13.13
C MET A 8 4.29 7.23 12.44
N ARG A 9 5.39 6.85 13.08
CA ARG A 9 6.71 6.94 12.46
C ARG A 9 6.85 6.01 11.25
N MET A 10 6.37 4.77 11.38
CA MET A 10 6.38 3.81 10.25
C MET A 10 5.60 4.35 9.05
N GLU A 11 4.40 4.90 9.30
CA GLU A 11 3.57 5.48 8.23
C GLU A 11 4.24 6.69 7.57
N SER A 12 4.88 7.56 8.34
CA SER A 12 5.62 8.70 7.80
C SER A 12 6.82 8.27 6.96
N GLU A 13 7.53 7.25 7.38
CA GLU A 13 8.66 6.70 6.63
C GLU A 13 8.21 6.03 5.33
N ALA A 14 7.08 5.30 5.37
CA ALA A 14 6.47 4.69 4.19
C ALA A 14 5.97 5.76 3.20
N GLU A 15 5.28 6.80 3.68
CA GLU A 15 4.88 7.93 2.83
C GLU A 15 6.07 8.53 2.10
N ARG A 16 7.14 8.84 2.82
CA ARG A 16 8.36 9.41 2.23
C ARG A 16 8.95 8.48 1.18
N PHE A 17 9.03 7.20 1.48
CA PHE A 17 9.54 6.19 0.56
C PHE A 17 8.74 6.18 -0.76
N TYR A 18 7.41 6.19 -0.70
CA TYR A 18 6.56 6.21 -1.88
C TYR A 18 6.63 7.53 -2.65
N ARG A 19 6.73 8.68 -1.97
CA ARG A 19 6.93 9.98 -2.63
C ARG A 19 8.27 10.02 -3.38
N ASP A 20 9.32 9.52 -2.77
CA ASP A 20 10.65 9.47 -3.39
C ASP A 20 10.64 8.54 -4.62
N LEU A 21 10.00 7.37 -4.54
CA LEU A 21 9.82 6.48 -5.68
C LEU A 21 9.05 7.17 -6.80
N ALA A 22 7.93 7.81 -6.49
CA ALA A 22 7.10 8.52 -7.47
C ALA A 22 7.88 9.61 -8.20
N ASN A 23 8.71 10.36 -7.49
CA ASN A 23 9.52 11.43 -8.05
C ASN A 23 10.57 10.92 -9.07
N GLY A 24 11.01 9.67 -8.93
CA GLY A 24 11.96 9.04 -9.85
C GLY A 24 11.33 8.35 -11.05
N ILE A 25 9.99 8.33 -11.14
CA ILE A 25 9.26 7.60 -12.18
C ILE A 25 8.74 8.59 -13.22
N SER A 26 9.02 8.32 -14.51
CA SER A 26 8.56 9.15 -15.63
C SER A 26 7.16 8.77 -16.13
N ASP A 27 6.76 7.50 -16.00
CA ASP A 27 5.43 7.06 -16.38
C ASP A 27 4.37 7.59 -15.42
N ASN A 28 3.40 8.33 -15.95
CA ASN A 28 2.38 8.99 -15.12
C ASN A 28 1.47 8.00 -14.38
N SER A 29 1.12 6.88 -14.99
CA SER A 29 0.24 5.89 -14.37
C SER A 29 0.90 5.22 -13.16
N ILE A 30 2.16 4.81 -13.30
CA ILE A 30 2.94 4.20 -12.21
C ILE A 30 3.27 5.24 -11.14
N LYS A 31 3.62 6.46 -11.54
CA LYS A 31 3.81 7.59 -10.62
C LYS A 31 2.57 7.85 -9.77
N ASN A 32 1.39 7.87 -10.40
CA ASN A 32 0.12 8.06 -9.71
C ASN A 32 -0.16 6.92 -8.71
N LEU A 33 0.21 5.69 -9.04
CA LEU A 33 0.09 4.55 -8.15
C LEU A 33 0.87 4.77 -6.84
N PHE A 34 2.13 5.18 -6.94
CA PHE A 34 2.96 5.42 -5.76
C PHE A 34 2.51 6.64 -4.97
N ASN A 35 2.05 7.71 -5.63
CA ASN A 35 1.45 8.85 -4.94
C ASN A 35 0.15 8.46 -4.22
N MET A 36 -0.65 7.58 -4.80
CA MET A 36 -1.84 7.04 -4.14
C MET A 36 -1.46 6.24 -2.89
N LEU A 37 -0.45 5.36 -2.97
CA LEU A 37 0.04 4.63 -1.80
C LEU A 37 0.53 5.59 -0.71
N ALA A 38 1.29 6.62 -1.07
CA ALA A 38 1.73 7.65 -0.12
C ALA A 38 0.54 8.36 0.55
N ASP A 39 -0.52 8.66 -0.19
CA ASP A 39 -1.74 9.27 0.35
C ASP A 39 -2.44 8.33 1.34
N GLU A 40 -2.43 7.02 1.09
CA GLU A 40 -2.99 6.02 2.03
C GLU A 40 -2.18 5.98 3.32
N GLU A 41 -0.84 6.06 3.27
CA GLU A 41 -0.01 6.12 4.47
C GLU A 41 -0.31 7.36 5.33
N VAL A 42 -0.63 8.49 4.70
CA VAL A 42 -1.08 9.71 5.42
C VAL A 42 -2.39 9.43 6.16
N LYS A 43 -3.33 8.70 5.55
CA LYS A 43 -4.59 8.32 6.21
C LYS A 43 -4.36 7.40 7.39
N HIS A 44 -3.49 6.40 7.25
CA HIS A 44 -3.10 5.50 8.35
C HIS A 44 -2.46 6.27 9.50
N PHE A 45 -1.54 7.18 9.20
CA PHE A 45 -0.94 8.07 10.19
C PHE A 45 -2.01 8.82 11.01
N LYS A 46 -2.97 9.41 10.34
CA LYS A 46 -4.06 10.17 11.00
C LYS A 46 -4.94 9.28 11.88
N ILE A 47 -5.16 8.04 11.48
CA ILE A 47 -5.90 7.07 12.30
C ILE A 47 -5.14 6.80 13.59
N PHE A 48 -3.85 6.53 13.53
CA PHE A 48 -3.02 6.29 14.71
C PHE A 48 -2.89 7.55 15.58
N GLU A 49 -2.75 8.74 14.97
CA GLU A 49 -2.73 10.01 15.68
C GLU A 49 -4.03 10.24 16.46
N ASN A 50 -5.16 9.99 15.82
CA ASN A 50 -6.47 10.09 16.47
C ASN A 50 -6.60 9.08 17.62
N MET A 51 -6.22 7.83 17.41
CA MET A 51 -6.27 6.79 18.44
C MET A 51 -5.34 7.05 19.62
N ALA A 52 -4.26 7.77 19.41
CA ALA A 52 -3.34 8.17 20.49
C ALA A 52 -3.97 9.21 21.44
N THR A 53 -4.93 9.98 20.97
CA THR A 53 -5.55 11.10 21.70
C THR A 53 -7.03 10.91 22.00
N SER A 54 -7.69 9.94 21.36
CA SER A 54 -9.12 9.64 21.48
C SER A 54 -9.35 8.15 21.61
N SER A 55 -10.41 7.75 22.30
CA SER A 55 -10.84 6.35 22.39
C SER A 55 -11.79 5.93 21.28
N ASP A 56 -12.20 6.85 20.40
CA ASP A 56 -13.14 6.57 19.34
C ASP A 56 -12.42 6.19 18.05
N LEU A 57 -12.90 5.15 17.36
CA LEU A 57 -12.39 4.78 16.03
C LEU A 57 -12.78 5.88 15.03
N PRO A 58 -11.81 6.47 14.30
CA PRO A 58 -12.13 7.45 13.25
C PRO A 58 -12.83 6.81 12.06
N ASP A 59 -13.37 7.65 11.17
CA ASP A 59 -13.97 7.20 9.92
C ASP A 59 -12.90 6.57 9.01
N ILE A 60 -13.13 5.31 8.64
CA ILE A 60 -12.25 4.50 7.81
C ILE A 60 -12.87 4.17 6.43
N SER A 61 -14.01 4.78 6.11
CA SER A 61 -14.76 4.47 4.88
C SER A 61 -14.00 4.75 3.59
N ASN A 62 -12.97 5.59 3.63
CA ASN A 62 -12.17 6.00 2.48
C ASN A 62 -10.84 5.25 2.33
N LEU A 63 -10.63 4.16 3.05
CA LEU A 63 -9.40 3.36 2.98
C LEU A 63 -9.36 2.38 1.78
N ASP A 64 -10.50 2.10 1.16
CA ASP A 64 -10.55 1.14 0.04
C ASP A 64 -9.98 1.76 -1.24
N ILE A 65 -8.84 1.21 -1.68
CA ILE A 65 -8.12 1.68 -2.88
C ILE A 65 -8.48 0.93 -4.17
N LYS A 66 -9.36 -0.06 -4.12
CA LYS A 66 -9.67 -0.95 -5.25
C LYS A 66 -10.07 -0.23 -6.52
N ALA A 67 -10.98 0.74 -6.43
CA ALA A 67 -11.46 1.48 -7.59
C ALA A 67 -10.33 2.27 -8.26
N LYS A 68 -9.48 2.94 -7.46
CA LYS A 68 -8.32 3.69 -7.94
C LYS A 68 -7.27 2.80 -8.59
N VAL A 69 -6.98 1.65 -7.97
CA VAL A 69 -6.05 0.65 -8.51
C VAL A 69 -6.54 0.12 -9.84
N LYS A 70 -7.82 -0.23 -9.92
CA LYS A 70 -8.44 -0.72 -11.17
C LYS A 70 -8.34 0.32 -12.28
N GLU A 71 -8.60 1.59 -11.99
CA GLU A 71 -8.48 2.70 -12.95
C GLU A 71 -7.04 2.82 -13.47
N ILE A 72 -6.05 2.83 -12.58
CA ILE A 72 -4.64 2.95 -12.93
C ILE A 72 -4.18 1.80 -13.84
N PHE A 73 -4.50 0.55 -13.48
CA PHE A 73 -4.10 -0.61 -14.29
C PHE A 73 -4.87 -0.70 -15.61
N THR A 74 -6.11 -0.22 -15.64
CA THR A 74 -6.87 -0.10 -16.90
C THR A 74 -6.19 0.91 -17.84
N ASP A 75 -5.75 2.04 -17.32
CA ASP A 75 -4.99 3.04 -18.08
C ASP A 75 -3.69 2.47 -18.62
N ILE A 76 -2.94 1.74 -17.80
CA ILE A 76 -1.72 1.04 -18.21
C ILE A 76 -2.01 0.07 -19.37
N LYS A 77 -3.07 -0.72 -19.25
CA LYS A 77 -3.46 -1.70 -20.28
C LYS A 77 -3.85 -1.04 -21.60
N ASN A 78 -4.54 0.09 -21.55
CA ASN A 78 -5.11 0.77 -22.71
C ASN A 78 -4.16 1.74 -23.40
N CYS A 79 -3.01 2.08 -22.81
CA CYS A 79 -2.16 3.16 -23.31
C CYS A 79 -1.21 2.74 -24.45
N ASN A 80 -1.19 1.51 -24.91
CA ASN A 80 -0.34 0.99 -26.00
C ASN A 80 1.17 1.31 -25.88
N ARG A 81 1.64 1.62 -24.67
CA ARG A 81 3.05 1.89 -24.42
C ARG A 81 3.80 0.59 -24.20
N ARG A 82 5.04 0.53 -24.69
CA ARG A 82 5.96 -0.53 -24.32
C ARG A 82 6.63 -0.14 -23.01
N TYR A 83 6.55 -1.03 -22.03
CA TYR A 83 7.21 -0.89 -20.75
C TYR A 83 8.51 -1.67 -20.75
N SER A 84 9.56 -1.06 -20.25
CA SER A 84 10.85 -1.71 -20.02
C SER A 84 11.39 -1.22 -18.67
N PHE A 85 11.79 -2.18 -17.83
CA PHE A 85 12.24 -1.91 -16.48
C PHE A 85 13.57 -2.62 -16.23
N THR A 86 14.40 -2.02 -15.36
CA THR A 86 15.65 -2.60 -14.92
C THR A 86 15.43 -3.61 -13.79
N ASP A 87 16.37 -4.51 -13.59
CA ASP A 87 16.35 -5.45 -12.46
C ASP A 87 16.35 -4.71 -11.12
N GLU A 88 16.98 -3.54 -11.04
CA GLU A 88 16.96 -2.69 -9.85
C GLU A 88 15.56 -2.17 -9.54
N GLN A 89 14.78 -1.79 -10.54
CA GLN A 89 13.39 -1.35 -10.37
C GLN A 89 12.53 -2.49 -9.85
N VAL A 90 12.67 -3.71 -10.39
CA VAL A 90 11.98 -4.90 -9.89
C VAL A 90 12.33 -5.14 -8.43
N ALA A 91 13.62 -5.09 -8.07
CA ALA A 91 14.08 -5.28 -6.70
C ALA A 91 13.51 -4.23 -5.74
N PHE A 92 13.39 -2.97 -6.17
CA PHE A 92 12.77 -1.90 -5.37
C PHE A 92 11.30 -2.17 -5.06
N TYR A 93 10.54 -2.68 -6.04
CA TYR A 93 9.13 -2.97 -5.84
C TYR A 93 8.91 -4.20 -4.95
N GLU A 94 9.78 -5.21 -5.07
CA GLU A 94 9.80 -6.35 -4.15
C GLU A 94 10.13 -5.92 -2.71
N LYS A 95 11.08 -5.00 -2.56
CA LYS A 95 11.43 -4.41 -1.26
C LYS A 95 10.25 -3.63 -0.65
N ALA A 96 9.53 -2.86 -1.46
CA ALA A 96 8.33 -2.16 -1.03
C ALA A 96 7.27 -3.14 -0.51
N ALA A 97 7.03 -4.24 -1.23
CA ALA A 97 6.11 -5.29 -0.79
C ALA A 97 6.54 -5.92 0.56
N LYS A 98 7.84 -6.11 0.77
CA LYS A 98 8.39 -6.62 2.05
C LYS A 98 8.16 -5.64 3.20
N ILE A 99 8.31 -4.35 2.95
CA ILE A 99 8.04 -3.29 3.95
C ILE A 99 6.58 -3.37 4.41
N GLU A 100 5.64 -3.53 3.47
CA GLU A 100 4.21 -3.67 3.77
C GLU A 100 3.90 -4.95 4.55
N ASP A 101 4.54 -6.06 4.20
CA ASP A 101 4.39 -7.32 4.92
C ASP A 101 4.87 -7.20 6.37
N ASP A 102 6.01 -6.58 6.59
CA ASP A 102 6.57 -6.33 7.91
C ASP A 102 5.66 -5.40 8.73
N ALA A 103 5.10 -4.35 8.11
CA ALA A 103 4.14 -3.45 8.74
C ALA A 103 2.86 -4.18 9.15
N ALA A 104 2.27 -4.97 8.25
CA ALA A 104 1.07 -5.76 8.54
C ALA A 104 1.29 -6.73 9.71
N SER A 105 2.42 -7.40 9.74
CA SER A 105 2.79 -8.32 10.82
C SER A 105 2.94 -7.59 12.16
N PHE A 106 3.62 -6.45 12.14
CA PHE A 106 3.79 -5.60 13.33
C PHE A 106 2.44 -5.14 13.90
N TYR A 107 1.54 -4.66 13.03
CA TYR A 107 0.23 -4.17 13.49
C TYR A 107 -0.65 -5.30 14.01
N ARG A 108 -0.56 -6.51 13.46
CA ARG A 108 -1.25 -7.69 14.02
C ARG A 108 -0.73 -8.05 15.42
N GLU A 109 0.58 -8.03 15.62
CA GLU A 109 1.18 -8.26 16.94
C GLU A 109 0.70 -7.22 17.95
N LYS A 110 0.69 -5.94 17.56
CA LYS A 110 0.20 -4.87 18.44
C LYS A 110 -1.28 -5.00 18.76
N ALA A 111 -2.09 -5.46 17.80
CA ALA A 111 -3.50 -5.74 18.04
C ALA A 111 -3.70 -6.80 19.12
N GLU A 112 -2.88 -7.86 19.13
CA GLU A 112 -2.94 -8.90 20.16
C GLU A 112 -2.56 -8.39 21.56
N GLU A 113 -1.71 -7.37 21.66
CA GLU A 113 -1.32 -6.75 22.91
C GLU A 113 -2.38 -5.79 23.48
N MET A 114 -3.35 -5.36 22.65
CA MET A 114 -4.37 -4.39 23.06
C MET A 114 -5.51 -5.07 23.83
N SER A 115 -5.82 -4.53 25.02
CA SER A 115 -6.97 -4.96 25.81
C SER A 115 -8.25 -4.22 25.42
N ASP A 116 -8.15 -3.00 24.92
CA ASP A 116 -9.29 -2.20 24.44
C ASP A 116 -9.73 -2.70 23.05
N PRO A 117 -11.00 -3.14 22.88
CA PRO A 117 -11.49 -3.64 21.59
C PRO A 117 -11.41 -2.63 20.45
N ILE A 118 -11.57 -1.34 20.71
CA ILE A 118 -11.51 -0.28 19.69
C ILE A 118 -10.08 -0.10 19.21
N GLN A 119 -9.11 -0.09 20.12
CA GLN A 119 -7.69 -0.02 19.80
C GLN A 119 -7.25 -1.26 19.01
N LYS A 120 -7.67 -2.44 19.45
CA LYS A 120 -7.41 -3.69 18.73
C LYS A 120 -7.94 -3.64 17.30
N GLU A 121 -9.18 -3.21 17.13
CA GLU A 121 -9.81 -3.06 15.82
C GLU A 121 -9.04 -2.11 14.91
N ALA A 122 -8.58 -0.96 15.41
CA ALA A 122 -7.81 0.00 14.63
C ALA A 122 -6.53 -0.63 14.07
N PHE A 123 -5.75 -1.34 14.89
CA PHE A 123 -4.54 -2.03 14.42
C PHE A 123 -4.84 -3.12 13.41
N LEU A 124 -5.90 -3.92 13.61
CA LEU A 124 -6.29 -4.97 12.67
C LEU A 124 -6.74 -4.43 11.33
N LEU A 125 -7.47 -3.32 11.32
CA LEU A 125 -7.91 -2.66 10.09
C LEU A 125 -6.73 -2.15 9.28
N ILE A 126 -5.79 -1.45 9.91
CA ILE A 126 -4.59 -0.96 9.22
C ILE A 126 -3.74 -2.15 8.74
N ALA A 127 -3.55 -3.18 9.55
CA ALA A 127 -2.85 -4.40 9.12
C ALA A 127 -3.45 -5.00 7.84
N LYS A 128 -4.78 -5.02 7.74
CA LYS A 128 -5.48 -5.50 6.54
C LYS A 128 -5.23 -4.61 5.33
N GLU A 129 -5.18 -3.30 5.51
CA GLU A 129 -4.85 -2.37 4.42
C GLU A 129 -3.40 -2.54 3.94
N GLU A 130 -2.45 -2.70 4.86
CA GLU A 130 -1.05 -2.98 4.50
C GLU A 130 -0.91 -4.30 3.72
N GLU A 131 -1.70 -5.29 4.05
CA GLU A 131 -1.74 -6.56 3.31
C GLU A 131 -2.23 -6.38 1.87
N LYS A 132 -3.21 -5.51 1.65
CA LYS A 132 -3.67 -5.12 0.31
C LYS A 132 -2.59 -4.37 -0.48
N HIS A 133 -1.87 -3.46 0.19
CA HIS A 133 -0.73 -2.75 -0.41
C HIS A 133 0.38 -3.73 -0.81
N LYS A 134 0.69 -4.70 0.05
CA LYS A 134 1.65 -5.77 -0.25
C LYS A 134 1.28 -6.52 -1.51
N ILE A 135 0.04 -7.00 -1.61
CA ILE A 135 -0.45 -7.74 -2.78
C ILE A 135 -0.35 -6.89 -4.05
N LEU A 136 -0.73 -5.62 -3.97
CA LEU A 136 -0.61 -4.68 -5.07
C LEU A 136 0.84 -4.54 -5.54
N LEU A 137 1.78 -4.39 -4.61
CA LEU A 137 3.20 -4.22 -4.91
C LEU A 137 3.85 -5.49 -5.44
N GLU A 138 3.47 -6.66 -4.96
CA GLU A 138 3.89 -7.95 -5.50
C GLU A 138 3.43 -8.10 -6.96
N ASN A 139 2.19 -7.75 -7.25
CA ASN A 139 1.65 -7.77 -8.61
C ASN A 139 2.33 -6.73 -9.51
N LEU A 140 2.63 -5.55 -8.99
CA LEU A 140 3.40 -4.55 -9.72
C LEU A 140 4.81 -5.05 -10.04
N ALA A 141 5.47 -5.72 -9.11
CA ALA A 141 6.78 -6.33 -9.33
C ALA A 141 6.72 -7.40 -10.44
N HIS A 142 5.68 -8.22 -10.48
CA HIS A 142 5.44 -9.17 -11.56
C HIS A 142 5.24 -8.48 -12.91
N PHE A 143 4.45 -7.41 -12.95
CA PHE A 143 4.25 -6.59 -14.15
C PHE A 143 5.57 -6.02 -14.65
N VAL A 144 6.37 -5.45 -13.75
CA VAL A 144 7.66 -4.82 -14.07
C VAL A 144 8.66 -5.84 -14.59
N ALA A 145 8.64 -7.07 -14.08
CA ALA A 145 9.51 -8.15 -14.52
C ALA A 145 9.15 -8.71 -15.93
N ALA A 146 7.87 -8.70 -16.29
CA ALA A 146 7.39 -9.26 -17.55
C ALA A 146 6.14 -8.49 -18.05
N PRO A 147 6.29 -7.24 -18.53
CA PRO A 147 5.14 -6.36 -18.82
C PRO A 147 4.17 -6.92 -19.86
N ASP A 148 4.69 -7.44 -20.97
CA ASP A 148 3.85 -7.93 -22.07
C ASP A 148 3.03 -9.15 -21.66
N SER A 149 3.65 -10.12 -21.01
CA SER A 149 2.98 -11.33 -20.51
C SER A 149 1.92 -11.00 -19.46
N TRP A 150 2.22 -10.05 -18.57
CA TRP A 150 1.32 -9.67 -17.49
C TRP A 150 0.07 -8.97 -18.01
N LEU A 151 0.22 -8.06 -18.98
CA LEU A 151 -0.92 -7.33 -19.58
C LEU A 151 -1.87 -8.24 -20.36
N GLU A 152 -1.39 -9.36 -20.85
CA GLU A 152 -2.21 -10.39 -21.54
C GLU A 152 -2.90 -11.34 -20.55
N SER A 153 -2.47 -11.35 -19.31
CA SER A 153 -2.95 -12.28 -18.28
C SER A 153 -4.30 -11.87 -17.69
N ALA A 154 -5.13 -12.89 -17.40
CA ALA A 154 -6.37 -12.71 -16.64
C ALA A 154 -6.12 -12.30 -15.18
N GLU A 155 -4.92 -12.46 -14.66
CA GLU A 155 -4.51 -12.06 -13.32
C GLU A 155 -4.59 -10.55 -13.09
N PHE A 156 -4.61 -9.75 -14.15
CA PHE A 156 -4.88 -8.32 -14.09
C PHE A 156 -6.11 -8.01 -13.23
N TYR A 157 -7.13 -8.82 -13.33
CA TYR A 157 -8.37 -8.64 -12.56
C TYR A 157 -8.27 -9.14 -11.11
N SER A 158 -7.29 -9.99 -10.78
CA SER A 158 -7.09 -10.51 -9.42
C SER A 158 -6.63 -9.44 -8.44
N LEU A 159 -6.01 -8.35 -8.94
CA LEU A 159 -5.63 -7.17 -8.15
C LEU A 159 -6.82 -6.49 -7.49
N THR A 160 -8.02 -6.73 -8.01
CA THR A 160 -9.26 -6.08 -7.58
C THR A 160 -10.22 -7.02 -6.89
N LYS A 161 -9.85 -8.30 -6.72
CA LYS A 161 -10.69 -9.26 -6.00
C LYS A 161 -10.49 -9.15 -4.49
N ASP A 162 -11.59 -9.20 -3.78
CA ASP A 162 -11.59 -9.44 -2.34
C ASP A 162 -11.15 -10.89 -2.07
N ASN A 163 -10.13 -11.04 -1.29
CA ASN A 163 -9.79 -12.30 -0.63
C ASN A 163 -10.31 -12.25 0.80
#